data_41956edd0d44a0a7a461bc4d66269c0a
#
_entry.id   41956edd0d44a0a7a461bc4d66269c0a
#
_cell.length_a   1.000
_cell.length_b   1.000
_cell.length_c   1.000
_cell.angle_alpha   90.00
_cell.angle_beta   90.00
_cell.angle_gamma   90.00
#
_symmetry.space_group_name_H-M   'P 1'
#
loop_
_entity.id
_entity.type
_entity.pdbx_description
1 polymer ?
#
loop_
_entity_poly.entity_id
_entity_poly.type
_entity_poly.pdbx_seq_one_letter_code
_entity_poly.pdbx_strand_id
1 'polypeptide(L)'
;MKAIKLMEALMRRNLFSLTYGSIVRGDVKPTSDVDVFIPDVVPSHDVELALMSAGYNIISREVVQATPSYVVKGYIYVDELTSVSFPLIPMRSEEEMFYSLAGKADLDELMKDVRKPGINKELMLIVPTEEGHYELAIEGGIEEAAKVLSVDPNALRKRVYVLKRRKEIGRTGVYRSILLQPDDSFESVLKKLIDTSPSLRRRLKEYR
;
A
#
# COMPACT_ATOMS: atom_id res chain seq x y z
N MET A 1 -7.23 8.49 -15.86
CA MET A 1 -7.40 7.56 -14.74
C MET A 1 -7.20 8.29 -13.42
N LYS A 2 -7.95 7.97 -12.34
CA LYS A 2 -7.83 8.67 -11.03
C LYS A 2 -6.42 8.57 -10.43
N ALA A 3 -5.80 7.39 -10.47
CA ALA A 3 -4.45 7.19 -9.93
C ALA A 3 -3.41 8.14 -10.55
N ILE A 4 -3.39 8.30 -11.87
CA ILE A 4 -2.48 9.22 -12.57
C ILE A 4 -2.61 10.63 -12.02
N LYS A 5 -3.85 11.15 -11.93
CA LYS A 5 -4.10 12.52 -11.43
C LYS A 5 -3.61 12.73 -9.99
N LEU A 6 -3.79 11.73 -9.12
CA LEU A 6 -3.26 11.77 -7.75
C LEU A 6 -1.73 11.77 -7.72
N MET A 7 -1.11 10.86 -8.50
CA MET A 7 0.35 10.76 -8.57
C MET A 7 0.98 12.01 -9.18
N GLU A 8 0.34 12.63 -10.19
CA GLU A 8 0.76 13.93 -10.74
C GLU A 8 0.69 15.05 -9.68
N ALA A 9 -0.37 15.06 -8.86
CA ALA A 9 -0.51 16.05 -7.78
C ALA A 9 0.62 15.92 -6.75
N LEU A 10 0.96 14.70 -6.37
CA LEU A 10 2.08 14.40 -5.47
C LEU A 10 3.43 14.76 -6.10
N MET A 11 3.64 14.41 -7.38
CA MET A 11 4.90 14.67 -8.10
C MET A 11 5.18 16.17 -8.23
N ARG A 12 4.16 17.03 -8.38
CA ARG A 12 4.33 18.51 -8.39
C ARG A 12 4.98 19.05 -7.12
N ARG A 13 4.98 18.27 -6.03
CA ARG A 13 5.64 18.57 -4.76
C ARG A 13 6.83 17.64 -4.49
N ASN A 14 7.38 17.03 -5.52
CA ASN A 14 8.50 16.09 -5.42
C ASN A 14 8.23 14.89 -4.50
N LEU A 15 6.97 14.50 -4.35
CA LEU A 15 6.58 13.30 -3.62
C LEU A 15 6.47 12.13 -4.59
N PHE A 16 7.53 11.31 -4.66
CA PHE A 16 7.51 10.09 -5.45
C PHE A 16 6.44 9.14 -4.92
N SER A 17 5.64 8.57 -5.81
CA SER A 17 4.56 7.68 -5.43
C SER A 17 4.41 6.51 -6.40
N LEU A 18 3.77 5.46 -5.91
CA LEU A 18 3.46 4.23 -6.63
C LEU A 18 1.96 3.98 -6.53
N THR A 19 1.38 3.34 -7.53
CA THR A 19 0.09 2.64 -7.37
C THR A 19 0.33 1.13 -7.42
N TYR A 20 -0.61 0.35 -6.90
CA TYR A 20 -0.47 -1.11 -6.84
C TYR A 20 -1.82 -1.82 -6.92
N GLY A 21 -1.78 -3.12 -7.06
CA GLY A 21 -2.98 -3.94 -7.06
C GLY A 21 -3.64 -4.04 -8.44
N SER A 22 -4.97 -4.13 -8.47
CA SER A 22 -5.74 -4.41 -9.69
C SER A 22 -5.50 -3.41 -10.83
N ILE A 23 -5.25 -2.14 -10.50
CA ILE A 23 -4.96 -1.10 -11.49
C ILE A 23 -3.71 -1.44 -12.30
N VAL A 24 -2.67 -1.91 -11.62
CA VAL A 24 -1.39 -2.26 -12.25
C VAL A 24 -1.46 -3.63 -12.95
N ARG A 25 -2.20 -4.57 -12.37
CA ARG A 25 -2.35 -5.92 -12.95
C ARG A 25 -3.33 -5.97 -14.12
N GLY A 26 -4.28 -5.03 -14.20
CA GLY A 26 -5.31 -5.01 -15.23
C GLY A 26 -6.59 -5.82 -14.91
N ASP A 27 -6.70 -6.40 -13.69
CA ASP A 27 -7.90 -7.10 -13.21
C ASP A 27 -8.88 -6.15 -12.47
N VAL A 28 -9.04 -4.93 -13.00
CA VAL A 28 -9.86 -3.87 -12.39
C VAL A 28 -11.35 -4.17 -12.49
N LYS A 29 -12.07 -3.94 -11.40
CA LYS A 29 -13.55 -4.00 -11.31
C LYS A 29 -14.09 -2.60 -10.99
N PRO A 30 -15.37 -2.31 -11.26
CA PRO A 30 -15.97 -1.01 -10.87
C PRO A 30 -15.84 -0.67 -9.37
N THR A 31 -15.72 -1.70 -8.53
CA THR A 31 -15.56 -1.59 -7.07
C THR A 31 -14.10 -1.66 -6.62
N SER A 32 -13.14 -1.62 -7.54
CA SER A 32 -11.72 -1.67 -7.17
C SER A 32 -11.26 -0.37 -6.53
N ASP A 33 -10.52 -0.52 -5.45
CA ASP A 33 -9.87 0.59 -4.76
C ASP A 33 -8.78 1.23 -5.65
N VAL A 34 -8.59 2.53 -5.49
CA VAL A 34 -7.47 3.29 -6.07
C VAL A 34 -6.52 3.65 -4.94
N ASP A 35 -5.47 2.86 -4.81
CA ASP A 35 -4.48 3.03 -3.75
C ASP A 35 -3.18 3.61 -4.34
N VAL A 36 -2.84 4.83 -3.91
CA VAL A 36 -1.54 5.47 -4.16
C VAL A 36 -0.70 5.38 -2.90
N PHE A 37 0.56 5.05 -3.05
CA PHE A 37 1.48 4.85 -1.95
C PHE A 37 2.78 5.64 -2.14
N ILE A 38 3.16 6.40 -1.13
CA ILE A 38 4.47 7.07 -1.06
C ILE A 38 5.39 6.14 -0.26
N PRO A 39 6.51 5.64 -0.84
CA PRO A 39 7.37 4.66 -0.15
C PRO A 39 8.21 5.26 0.96
N ASP A 40 8.54 6.54 0.86
CA ASP A 40 9.41 7.24 1.80
C ASP A 40 8.65 7.83 2.99
N VAL A 41 9.33 8.00 4.11
CA VAL A 41 8.81 8.80 5.22
C VAL A 41 8.89 10.28 4.83
N VAL A 42 7.74 10.90 4.70
CA VAL A 42 7.59 12.31 4.30
C VAL A 42 6.77 13.07 5.35
N PRO A 43 6.93 14.39 5.47
CA PRO A 43 6.03 15.19 6.29
C PRO A 43 4.59 15.05 5.79
N SER A 44 3.67 14.68 6.68
CA SER A 44 2.26 14.47 6.29
C SER A 44 1.62 15.73 5.72
N HIS A 45 2.03 16.88 6.22
CA HIS A 45 1.59 18.19 5.73
C HIS A 45 1.87 18.39 4.23
N ASP A 46 3.00 17.92 3.71
CA ASP A 46 3.33 18.05 2.28
C ASP A 46 2.39 17.20 1.43
N VAL A 47 1.98 16.03 1.93
CA VAL A 47 1.00 15.16 1.25
C VAL A 47 -0.37 15.82 1.24
N GLU A 48 -0.83 16.34 2.38
CA GLU A 48 -2.11 17.05 2.49
C GLU A 48 -2.14 18.27 1.56
N LEU A 49 -1.08 19.08 1.56
CA LEU A 49 -0.97 20.26 0.68
C LEU A 49 -0.94 19.89 -0.81
N ALA A 50 -0.27 18.79 -1.18
CA ALA A 50 -0.25 18.32 -2.56
C ALA A 50 -1.68 18.01 -3.06
N LEU A 51 -2.45 17.28 -2.25
CA LEU A 51 -3.82 16.92 -2.57
C LEU A 51 -4.74 18.13 -2.60
N MET A 52 -4.71 18.99 -1.57
CA MET A 52 -5.56 20.18 -1.48
C MET A 52 -5.28 21.17 -2.61
N SER A 53 -3.99 21.40 -2.96
CA SER A 53 -3.59 22.28 -4.06
C SER A 53 -4.04 21.77 -5.43
N ALA A 54 -4.26 20.48 -5.57
CA ALA A 54 -4.80 19.84 -6.76
C ALA A 54 -6.34 19.78 -6.78
N GLY A 55 -7.01 20.37 -5.77
CA GLY A 55 -8.47 20.44 -5.69
C GLY A 55 -9.14 19.22 -5.10
N TYR A 56 -8.38 18.31 -4.44
CA TYR A 56 -8.97 17.19 -3.74
C TYR A 56 -9.50 17.61 -2.36
N ASN A 57 -10.69 17.15 -2.03
CA ASN A 57 -11.23 17.23 -0.67
C ASN A 57 -10.75 16.03 0.14
N ILE A 58 -10.15 16.27 1.29
CA ILE A 58 -9.78 15.21 2.22
C ILE A 58 -11.02 14.87 3.06
N ILE A 59 -11.55 13.65 2.89
CA ILE A 59 -12.76 13.21 3.62
C ILE A 59 -12.43 12.58 4.95
N SER A 60 -11.27 11.91 5.05
CA SER A 60 -10.79 11.38 6.32
C SER A 60 -9.28 11.15 6.31
N ARG A 61 -8.70 11.13 7.51
CA ARG A 61 -7.29 10.84 7.78
C ARG A 61 -7.19 9.78 8.85
N GLU A 62 -6.36 8.78 8.64
CA GLU A 62 -6.29 7.63 9.54
C GLU A 62 -4.85 7.18 9.76
N VAL A 63 -4.49 6.85 11.00
CA VAL A 63 -3.23 6.16 11.34
C VAL A 63 -3.52 4.70 11.57
N VAL A 64 -2.86 3.84 10.80
CA VAL A 64 -3.06 2.39 10.84
C VAL A 64 -1.77 1.67 11.18
N GLN A 65 -1.87 0.66 12.05
CA GLN A 65 -0.81 -0.31 12.33
C GLN A 65 -1.38 -1.73 12.27
N ALA A 66 -0.92 -2.52 11.31
CA ALA A 66 -1.48 -3.86 11.06
C ALA A 66 -1.21 -4.86 12.19
N THR A 67 0.01 -4.84 12.75
CA THR A 67 0.44 -5.67 13.90
C THR A 67 1.35 -4.83 14.81
N PRO A 68 1.60 -5.21 16.08
CA PRO A 68 2.39 -4.43 17.03
C PRO A 68 3.82 -4.07 16.57
N SER A 69 4.41 -4.89 15.69
CA SER A 69 5.77 -4.68 15.16
C SER A 69 5.79 -4.17 13.72
N TYR A 70 4.63 -3.99 13.09
CA TYR A 70 4.51 -3.54 11.71
C TYR A 70 4.68 -2.03 11.57
N VAL A 71 4.97 -1.56 10.35
CA VAL A 71 5.05 -0.14 10.03
C VAL A 71 3.75 0.57 10.43
N VAL A 72 3.88 1.77 10.99
CA VAL A 72 2.75 2.68 11.19
C VAL A 72 2.60 3.51 9.92
N LYS A 73 1.41 3.54 9.36
CA LYS A 73 1.08 4.26 8.12
C LYS A 73 0.03 5.32 8.35
N GLY A 74 0.18 6.44 7.66
CA GLY A 74 -0.89 7.38 7.43
C GLY A 74 -1.69 7.02 6.18
N TYR A 75 -2.99 7.25 6.23
CA TYR A 75 -3.92 7.15 5.12
C TYR A 75 -4.70 8.46 5.00
N ILE A 76 -4.79 8.99 3.79
CA ILE A 76 -5.62 10.15 3.45
C ILE A 76 -6.61 9.67 2.39
N TYR A 77 -7.90 9.73 2.72
CA TYR A 77 -8.97 9.34 1.82
C TYR A 77 -9.53 10.59 1.12
N VAL A 78 -9.63 10.54 -0.19
CA VAL A 78 -10.20 11.62 -1.01
C VAL A 78 -11.58 11.28 -1.57
N ASP A 79 -11.93 10.01 -1.59
CA ASP A 79 -13.28 9.44 -1.73
C ASP A 79 -13.34 8.04 -1.10
N GLU A 80 -14.49 7.36 -1.18
CA GLU A 80 -14.73 6.05 -0.54
C GLU A 80 -13.80 4.94 -1.06
N LEU A 81 -13.32 5.04 -2.30
CA LEU A 81 -12.50 4.02 -2.95
C LEU A 81 -11.09 4.52 -3.26
N THR A 82 -10.73 5.75 -2.89
CA THR A 82 -9.46 6.36 -3.29
C THR A 82 -8.68 6.87 -2.10
N SER A 83 -7.48 6.34 -1.93
CA SER A 83 -6.60 6.72 -0.83
C SER A 83 -5.16 7.01 -1.27
N VAL A 84 -4.50 7.88 -0.50
CA VAL A 84 -3.04 8.03 -0.49
C VAL A 84 -2.52 7.56 0.85
N SER A 85 -1.57 6.63 0.82
CA SER A 85 -0.94 6.10 2.03
C SER A 85 0.57 6.34 2.03
N PHE A 86 1.14 6.49 3.22
CA PHE A 86 2.57 6.72 3.41
C PHE A 86 3.04 6.19 4.76
N PRO A 87 4.30 5.74 4.90
CA PRO A 87 4.83 5.30 6.17
C PRO A 87 5.14 6.50 7.07
N LEU A 88 4.83 6.39 8.36
CA LEU A 88 5.19 7.38 9.37
C LEU A 88 6.51 7.04 10.08
N ILE A 89 7.02 5.84 9.85
CA ILE A 89 8.34 5.34 10.29
C ILE A 89 8.94 4.51 9.15
N PRO A 90 10.28 4.35 9.09
CA PRO A 90 10.91 3.56 8.02
C PRO A 90 10.32 2.16 7.88
N MET A 91 10.12 1.75 6.64
CA MET A 91 9.66 0.40 6.31
C MET A 91 10.82 -0.59 6.33
N ARG A 92 10.52 -1.85 6.66
CA ARG A 92 11.43 -2.96 6.45
C ARG A 92 11.24 -3.52 5.04
N SER A 93 12.27 -4.14 4.48
CA SER A 93 12.21 -4.76 3.14
C SER A 93 11.04 -5.75 2.99
N GLU A 94 10.70 -6.49 4.06
CA GLU A 94 9.54 -7.40 4.06
C GLU A 94 8.19 -6.66 3.92
N GLU A 95 8.10 -5.44 4.43
CA GLU A 95 6.89 -4.61 4.35
C GLU A 95 6.76 -3.95 2.97
N GLU A 96 7.89 -3.60 2.35
CA GLU A 96 7.95 -3.11 0.97
C GLU A 96 7.61 -4.21 -0.04
N MET A 97 8.00 -5.45 0.25
CA MET A 97 7.73 -6.62 -0.60
C MET A 97 6.23 -6.81 -0.87
N PHE A 98 5.36 -6.37 0.04
CA PHE A 98 3.91 -6.40 -0.15
C PHE A 98 3.49 -5.74 -1.47
N TYR A 99 4.06 -4.58 -1.80
CA TYR A 99 3.72 -3.84 -3.02
C TYR A 99 4.23 -4.55 -4.28
N SER A 100 5.42 -5.14 -4.22
CA SER A 100 5.97 -5.94 -5.31
C SER A 100 5.11 -7.19 -5.58
N LEU A 101 4.66 -7.87 -4.52
CA LEU A 101 3.74 -9.01 -4.63
C LEU A 101 2.37 -8.61 -5.20
N ALA A 102 1.88 -7.42 -4.91
CA ALA A 102 0.59 -6.95 -5.40
C ALA A 102 0.63 -6.48 -6.88
N GLY A 103 1.81 -6.30 -7.44
CA GLY A 103 2.06 -5.59 -8.70
C GLY A 103 2.01 -4.08 -8.46
N LYS A 104 3.14 -3.38 -8.63
CA LYS A 104 3.27 -1.93 -8.42
C LYS A 104 3.81 -1.24 -9.67
N ALA A 105 3.39 0.01 -9.90
CA ALA A 105 3.88 0.85 -10.98
C ALA A 105 4.06 2.29 -10.50
N ASP A 106 5.05 2.97 -11.06
CA ASP A 106 5.23 4.40 -10.91
C ASP A 106 4.36 5.19 -11.91
N LEU A 107 4.46 6.52 -11.85
CA LEU A 107 3.66 7.40 -12.71
C LEU A 107 3.99 7.21 -14.19
N ASP A 108 5.26 7.12 -14.55
CA ASP A 108 5.71 7.01 -15.95
C ASP A 108 5.27 5.67 -16.55
N GLU A 109 5.36 4.60 -15.80
CA GLU A 109 4.89 3.27 -16.19
C GLU A 109 3.36 3.27 -16.39
N LEU A 110 2.65 3.90 -15.47
CA LEU A 110 1.18 3.97 -15.52
C LEU A 110 0.69 4.84 -16.70
N MET A 111 1.39 5.92 -17.01
CA MET A 111 1.10 6.76 -18.18
C MET A 111 1.33 6.04 -19.51
N LYS A 112 2.27 5.09 -19.55
CA LYS A 112 2.56 4.23 -20.69
C LYS A 112 1.67 2.97 -20.74
N ASP A 113 0.67 2.87 -19.87
CA ASP A 113 -0.21 1.69 -19.71
C ASP A 113 0.57 0.39 -19.45
N VAL A 114 1.73 0.49 -18.79
CA VAL A 114 2.51 -0.69 -18.40
C VAL A 114 1.75 -1.45 -17.32
N ARG A 115 1.49 -2.72 -17.59
CA ARG A 115 0.89 -3.65 -16.64
C ARG A 115 1.93 -4.60 -16.10
N LYS A 116 1.83 -4.95 -14.82
CA LYS A 116 2.78 -5.84 -14.16
C LYS A 116 2.05 -7.00 -13.48
N PRO A 117 2.67 -8.18 -13.45
CA PRO A 117 2.09 -9.31 -12.75
C PRO A 117 1.99 -9.02 -11.24
N GLY A 118 1.07 -9.69 -10.58
CA GLY A 118 0.89 -9.60 -9.14
C GLY A 118 -0.15 -10.58 -8.63
N ILE A 119 -0.25 -10.67 -7.32
CA ILE A 119 -1.18 -11.59 -6.65
C ILE A 119 -2.39 -10.82 -6.17
N ASN A 120 -3.58 -11.33 -6.47
CA ASN A 120 -4.82 -10.78 -5.95
C ASN A 120 -5.19 -11.37 -4.57
N LYS A 121 -6.26 -10.84 -3.96
CA LYS A 121 -6.77 -11.30 -2.66
C LYS A 121 -7.28 -12.75 -2.68
N GLU A 122 -7.58 -13.28 -3.88
CA GLU A 122 -8.10 -14.63 -4.11
C GLU A 122 -7.00 -15.69 -4.30
N LEU A 123 -5.72 -15.33 -4.11
CA LEU A 123 -4.55 -16.20 -4.32
C LEU A 123 -4.36 -16.61 -5.77
N MET A 124 -4.76 -15.75 -6.69
CA MET A 124 -4.45 -15.91 -8.11
C MET A 124 -3.26 -15.03 -8.48
N LEU A 125 -2.31 -15.59 -9.20
CA LEU A 125 -1.29 -14.85 -9.93
C LEU A 125 -1.95 -14.30 -11.20
N ILE A 126 -1.98 -12.98 -11.30
CA ILE A 126 -2.48 -12.27 -12.48
C ILE A 126 -1.28 -11.93 -13.35
N VAL A 127 -1.27 -12.41 -14.57
CA VAL A 127 -0.22 -12.14 -15.56
C VAL A 127 -0.83 -11.35 -16.72
N PRO A 128 -0.52 -10.05 -16.86
CA PRO A 128 -1.04 -9.23 -17.94
C PRO A 128 -0.60 -9.74 -19.32
N THR A 129 -1.46 -9.54 -20.31
CA THR A 129 -1.21 -9.77 -21.74
C THR A 129 -1.63 -8.54 -22.53
N GLU A 130 -1.38 -8.52 -23.84
CA GLU A 130 -1.81 -7.42 -24.72
C GLU A 130 -3.33 -7.22 -24.71
N GLU A 131 -4.09 -8.31 -24.67
CA GLU A 131 -5.56 -8.28 -24.77
C GLU A 131 -6.28 -8.41 -23.42
N GLY A 132 -5.55 -8.68 -22.31
CA GLY A 132 -6.18 -8.90 -21.00
C GLY A 132 -5.19 -9.43 -19.96
N HIS A 133 -5.51 -10.54 -19.32
CA HIS A 133 -4.62 -11.20 -18.36
C HIS A 133 -4.95 -12.69 -18.23
N TYR A 134 -3.95 -13.48 -17.81
CA TYR A 134 -4.15 -14.85 -17.34
C TYR A 134 -4.27 -14.85 -15.81
N GLU A 135 -5.11 -15.73 -15.30
CA GLU A 135 -5.25 -16.01 -13.87
C GLU A 135 -4.75 -17.42 -13.57
N LEU A 136 -3.71 -17.54 -12.75
CA LEU A 136 -3.11 -18.81 -12.38
C LEU A 136 -3.21 -19.00 -10.88
N ALA A 137 -3.71 -20.15 -10.44
CA ALA A 137 -3.73 -20.48 -9.00
C ALA A 137 -2.30 -20.65 -8.48
N ILE A 138 -2.00 -19.99 -7.36
CA ILE A 138 -0.67 -20.05 -6.74
C ILE A 138 -0.44 -21.40 -6.03
N GLU A 139 -1.52 -22.13 -5.71
CA GLU A 139 -1.40 -23.42 -5.04
C GLU A 139 -0.65 -24.44 -5.89
N GLY A 140 0.48 -24.91 -5.38
CA GLY A 140 1.35 -25.86 -6.08
C GLY A 140 2.44 -25.24 -6.98
N GLY A 141 2.43 -23.92 -7.21
CA GLY A 141 3.37 -23.23 -8.11
C GLY A 141 4.03 -22.00 -7.48
N ILE A 142 4.40 -22.04 -6.19
CA ILE A 142 4.98 -20.89 -5.49
C ILE A 142 6.32 -20.45 -6.09
N GLU A 143 7.17 -21.39 -6.47
CA GLU A 143 8.49 -21.11 -7.03
C GLU A 143 8.38 -20.45 -8.42
N GLU A 144 7.47 -20.93 -9.25
CA GLU A 144 7.19 -20.38 -10.58
C GLU A 144 6.58 -18.98 -10.44
N ALA A 145 5.61 -18.83 -9.56
CA ALA A 145 4.99 -17.52 -9.29
C ALA A 145 6.02 -16.51 -8.74
N ALA A 146 6.92 -16.94 -7.86
CA ALA A 146 7.99 -16.09 -7.32
C ALA A 146 8.97 -15.65 -8.41
N LYS A 147 9.30 -16.51 -9.39
CA LYS A 147 10.11 -16.14 -10.56
C LYS A 147 9.41 -15.11 -11.44
N VAL A 148 8.12 -15.30 -11.75
CA VAL A 148 7.32 -14.33 -12.54
C VAL A 148 7.27 -12.97 -11.86
N LEU A 149 7.13 -12.95 -10.55
CA LEU A 149 7.06 -11.73 -9.74
C LEU A 149 8.44 -11.13 -9.41
N SER A 150 9.52 -11.85 -9.71
CA SER A 150 10.89 -11.47 -9.33
C SER A 150 11.04 -11.19 -7.82
N VAL A 151 10.46 -12.07 -6.98
CA VAL A 151 10.46 -11.95 -5.52
C VAL A 151 11.03 -13.20 -4.85
N ASP A 152 11.42 -13.08 -3.57
CA ASP A 152 11.79 -14.22 -2.75
C ASP A 152 10.60 -15.17 -2.56
N PRO A 153 10.74 -16.49 -2.86
CA PRO A 153 9.70 -17.49 -2.64
C PRO A 153 9.18 -17.53 -1.19
N ASN A 154 10.03 -17.24 -0.20
CA ASN A 154 9.61 -17.20 1.20
C ASN A 154 8.68 -16.02 1.50
N ALA A 155 8.91 -14.86 0.87
CA ALA A 155 8.00 -13.72 0.98
C ALA A 155 6.62 -14.06 0.40
N LEU A 156 6.60 -14.77 -0.74
CA LEU A 156 5.38 -15.28 -1.34
C LEU A 156 4.67 -16.30 -0.45
N ARG A 157 5.39 -17.27 0.13
CA ARG A 157 4.82 -18.24 1.09
C ARG A 157 4.18 -17.55 2.29
N LYS A 158 4.87 -16.56 2.88
CA LYS A 158 4.31 -15.75 3.98
C LYS A 158 3.01 -15.06 3.57
N ARG A 159 2.96 -14.49 2.36
CA ARG A 159 1.76 -13.83 1.83
C ARG A 159 0.60 -14.79 1.62
N VAL A 160 0.86 -15.95 1.02
CA VAL A 160 -0.13 -17.02 0.80
C VAL A 160 -0.69 -17.50 2.14
N TYR A 161 0.16 -17.74 3.13
CA TYR A 161 -0.26 -18.11 4.48
C TYR A 161 -1.22 -17.09 5.11
N VAL A 162 -0.87 -15.81 5.05
CA VAL A 162 -1.71 -14.73 5.60
C VAL A 162 -3.07 -14.65 4.89
N LEU A 163 -3.10 -14.80 3.56
CA LEU A 163 -4.35 -14.74 2.79
C LEU A 163 -5.23 -15.98 3.03
N LYS A 164 -4.63 -17.18 3.12
CA LYS A 164 -5.37 -18.42 3.49
C LYS A 164 -5.99 -18.27 4.88
N ARG A 165 -5.21 -17.85 5.86
CA ARG A 165 -5.73 -17.63 7.21
C ARG A 165 -6.89 -16.62 7.25
N ARG A 166 -6.83 -15.55 6.43
CA ARG A 166 -7.95 -14.61 6.31
C ARG A 166 -9.21 -15.22 5.70
N LYS A 167 -9.07 -16.19 4.80
CA LYS A 167 -10.21 -16.93 4.22
C LYS A 167 -10.87 -17.86 5.25
N GLU A 168 -10.05 -18.51 6.09
CA GLU A 168 -10.51 -19.49 7.08
C GLU A 168 -11.18 -18.84 8.31
N ILE A 169 -10.51 -17.84 8.89
CA ILE A 169 -10.96 -17.21 10.15
C ILE A 169 -11.54 -15.80 9.98
N GLY A 170 -11.64 -15.32 8.75
CA GLY A 170 -12.08 -13.97 8.45
C GLY A 170 -11.02 -12.88 8.70
N ARG A 171 -11.43 -11.64 8.50
CA ARG A 171 -10.57 -10.47 8.78
C ARG A 171 -10.56 -10.21 10.30
N THR A 172 -9.41 -10.43 10.93
CA THR A 172 -9.21 -10.15 12.36
C THR A 172 -9.05 -8.65 12.68
N GLY A 173 -9.21 -7.78 11.67
CA GLY A 173 -8.97 -6.34 11.82
C GLY A 173 -7.47 -5.99 11.79
N VAL A 174 -7.18 -4.73 12.06
CA VAL A 174 -5.83 -4.20 12.26
C VAL A 174 -5.57 -4.03 13.75
N TYR A 175 -4.30 -4.09 14.16
CA TYR A 175 -3.94 -3.92 15.57
C TYR A 175 -4.34 -2.55 16.11
N ARG A 176 -4.16 -1.49 15.28
CA ARG A 176 -4.59 -0.12 15.58
C ARG A 176 -5.12 0.54 14.33
N SER A 177 -6.23 1.26 14.50
CA SER A 177 -6.82 2.16 13.54
C SER A 177 -7.30 3.38 14.30
N ILE A 178 -6.75 4.55 14.00
CA ILE A 178 -7.02 5.81 14.69
C ILE A 178 -7.43 6.84 13.65
N LEU A 179 -8.71 7.21 13.68
CA LEU A 179 -9.23 8.30 12.86
C LEU A 179 -8.75 9.64 13.48
N LEU A 180 -8.11 10.48 12.66
CA LEU A 180 -7.62 11.77 13.09
C LEU A 180 -8.78 12.79 13.17
N GLN A 181 -8.81 13.54 14.26
CA GLN A 181 -9.68 14.71 14.38
C GLN A 181 -9.12 15.89 13.54
N PRO A 182 -9.91 16.94 13.27
CA PRO A 182 -9.44 18.10 12.49
C PRO A 182 -8.14 18.71 13.02
N ASP A 183 -7.98 18.78 14.35
CA ASP A 183 -6.81 19.38 15.03
C ASP A 183 -5.64 18.41 15.23
N ASP A 184 -5.81 17.12 14.90
CA ASP A 184 -4.72 16.14 15.00
C ASP A 184 -3.81 16.20 13.76
N SER A 185 -2.50 16.00 13.97
CA SER A 185 -1.56 15.69 12.91
C SER A 185 -1.10 14.23 12.99
N PHE A 186 -0.68 13.65 11.87
CA PHE A 186 -0.13 12.29 11.85
C PHE A 186 1.08 12.15 12.78
N GLU A 187 1.92 13.18 12.82
CA GLU A 187 3.12 13.25 13.67
C GLU A 187 2.76 13.28 15.15
N SER A 188 1.71 14.02 15.53
CA SER A 188 1.24 14.09 16.92
C SER A 188 0.70 12.76 17.41
N VAL A 189 -0.07 12.07 16.54
CA VAL A 189 -0.59 10.73 16.82
C VAL A 189 0.55 9.72 16.89
N LEU A 190 1.50 9.75 15.94
CA LEU A 190 2.68 8.89 15.96
C LEU A 190 3.48 9.05 17.26
N LYS A 191 3.71 10.29 17.72
CA LYS A 191 4.42 10.55 18.97
C LYS A 191 3.72 9.88 20.16
N LYS A 192 2.41 10.06 20.30
CA LYS A 192 1.60 9.39 21.34
C LYS A 192 1.73 7.86 21.27
N LEU A 193 1.77 7.28 20.03
CA LEU A 193 1.95 5.86 19.85
C LEU A 193 3.35 5.38 20.28
N ILE A 194 4.39 6.12 19.96
CA ILE A 194 5.78 5.81 20.37
C ILE A 194 5.89 5.86 21.91
N ASP A 195 5.32 6.87 22.54
CA ASP A 195 5.37 7.05 24.00
C ASP A 195 4.69 5.89 24.76
N THR A 196 3.66 5.30 24.16
CA THR A 196 2.87 4.22 24.77
C THR A 196 3.25 2.81 24.33
N SER A 197 4.07 2.65 23.24
CA SER A 197 4.38 1.34 22.66
C SER A 197 5.85 0.96 22.78
N PRO A 198 6.20 0.00 23.66
CA PRO A 198 7.57 -0.51 23.73
C PRO A 198 8.07 -1.18 22.43
N SER A 199 7.17 -1.80 21.65
CA SER A 199 7.52 -2.42 20.37
C SER A 199 7.92 -1.37 19.32
N LEU A 200 7.22 -0.24 19.24
CA LEU A 200 7.58 0.86 18.34
C LEU A 200 8.92 1.51 18.75
N ARG A 201 9.13 1.72 20.06
CA ARG A 201 10.41 2.25 20.54
C ARG A 201 11.59 1.33 20.18
N ARG A 202 11.42 0.00 20.29
CA ARG A 202 12.45 -0.97 19.89
C ARG A 202 12.72 -0.90 18.39
N ARG A 203 11.66 -0.89 17.58
CA ARG A 203 11.77 -0.79 16.13
C ARG A 203 12.53 0.47 15.69
N LEU A 204 12.24 1.62 16.26
CA LEU A 204 12.92 2.88 15.91
C LEU A 204 14.40 2.89 16.29
N LYS A 205 14.84 2.06 17.25
CA LYS A 205 16.28 1.91 17.58
C LYS A 205 17.07 1.16 16.51
N GLU A 206 16.40 0.35 15.68
CA GLU A 206 17.03 -0.37 14.56
C GLU A 206 17.48 0.57 13.42
N TYR A 207 16.96 1.79 13.39
CA TYR A 207 17.24 2.82 12.36
C TYR A 207 18.10 3.98 12.88
N ARG A 208 18.62 3.89 14.10
CA ARG A 208 19.58 4.83 14.68
C ARG A 208 20.99 4.26 14.63
#